data_5af2f4e86b19a067c5c3608e22baf71c
#
_entry.id   5af2f4e86b19a067c5c3608e22baf71c
#
_cell.length_a   1.000
_cell.length_b   1.000
_cell.length_c   1.000
_cell.angle_alpha   90.00
_cell.angle_beta   90.00
_cell.angle_gamma   90.00
#
_symmetry.space_group_name_H-M   'P 1'
#
loop_
_entity.id
_entity.type
_entity.pdbx_description
1 polymer ?
#
loop_
_entity_poly.entity_id
_entity_poly.type
_entity_poly.pdbx_seq_one_letter_code
_entity_poly.pdbx_strand_id
1 'polypeptide(L)'
;MHNTSDASRFCHQGPHPPADQRRPSATVPALGSASADAATAALIAPARTAISLIVNGVRHRIDVEDRWTLVELLRDHLELTGTKLGCDRSECGACTVLMDGQPVYACCQLAVWADGADVQTVEGLAQHGQLSPLQQAFIEHNAPQCGFCTPGQLMTATALLNTVPRLDAAQVQHALVGNLCRCGNYNAIVEAVVAAGAQQGGAA
;
A
#
# COMPACT_ATOMS: atom_id res chain seq x y z
N MET A 1 31.51 2.46 19.36
CA MET A 1 31.72 2.50 17.89
C MET A 1 30.34 2.41 17.28
N HIS A 2 29.80 3.57 16.86
CA HIS A 2 28.43 3.71 16.34
C HIS A 2 28.39 3.28 14.89
N ASN A 3 27.57 2.30 14.59
CA ASN A 3 27.24 1.97 13.21
C ASN A 3 25.84 2.51 12.90
N THR A 4 25.80 3.71 12.30
CA THR A 4 24.60 4.34 11.77
C THR A 4 24.41 3.81 10.35
N SER A 5 23.65 2.72 10.17
CA SER A 5 23.26 2.25 8.84
C SER A 5 21.92 2.88 8.44
N ASP A 6 22.04 3.88 7.69
CA ASP A 6 21.42 4.28 6.43
C ASP A 6 19.89 4.04 6.28
N ALA A 7 19.13 5.00 6.84
CA ALA A 7 17.68 5.13 6.62
C ALA A 7 17.33 5.89 5.32
N SER A 8 18.29 6.11 4.38
CA SER A 8 18.16 7.02 3.24
C SER A 8 17.64 6.38 1.95
N ARG A 9 17.08 5.16 1.96
CA ARG A 9 16.66 4.47 0.73
C ARG A 9 15.19 4.64 0.35
N PHE A 10 14.43 5.47 1.05
CA PHE A 10 13.06 5.78 0.66
C PHE A 10 12.98 7.20 0.09
N CYS A 11 12.65 7.32 -1.20
CA CYS A 11 12.43 8.56 -1.96
C CYS A 11 13.66 9.47 -2.11
N HIS A 12 14.58 9.13 -3.01
CA HIS A 12 15.47 10.12 -3.59
C HIS A 12 14.67 11.11 -4.45
N GLN A 13 14.33 12.26 -3.87
CA GLN A 13 14.06 13.46 -4.66
C GLN A 13 15.41 13.97 -5.17
N GLY A 14 15.66 13.81 -6.47
CA GLY A 14 16.77 14.45 -7.13
C GLY A 14 16.67 15.99 -7.02
N PRO A 15 17.77 16.75 -7.18
CA PRO A 15 17.77 18.19 -7.02
C PRO A 15 16.78 18.83 -7.99
N HIS A 16 15.86 19.65 -7.48
CA HIS A 16 14.96 20.45 -8.30
C HIS A 16 15.77 21.37 -9.22
N PRO A 17 15.45 21.42 -10.52
CA PRO A 17 16.07 22.39 -11.41
C PRO A 17 15.72 23.83 -10.98
N PRO A 18 16.60 24.81 -11.17
CA PRO A 18 16.36 26.18 -10.79
C PRO A 18 15.17 26.77 -11.56
N ALA A 19 14.40 27.64 -10.89
CA ALA A 19 13.10 28.16 -11.28
C ALA A 19 13.08 29.08 -12.53
N ASP A 20 14.15 29.16 -13.32
CA ASP A 20 14.30 30.11 -14.42
C ASP A 20 14.42 29.47 -15.81
N GLN A 21 13.61 28.46 -16.09
CA GLN A 21 13.38 28.03 -17.47
C GLN A 21 11.89 28.00 -17.77
N ARG A 22 11.26 29.16 -17.80
CA ARG A 22 9.93 29.31 -18.38
C ARG A 22 10.02 29.03 -19.87
N ARG A 23 9.50 27.88 -20.29
CA ARG A 23 9.23 27.65 -21.71
C ARG A 23 8.28 28.73 -22.20
N PRO A 24 8.51 29.33 -23.39
CA PRO A 24 7.56 30.26 -23.96
C PRO A 24 6.20 29.57 -24.11
N SER A 25 5.16 30.28 -23.69
CA SER A 25 3.76 29.86 -23.84
C SER A 25 3.50 29.52 -25.29
N ALA A 26 3.38 28.23 -25.61
CA ALA A 26 2.91 27.80 -26.93
C ALA A 26 1.45 28.24 -27.03
N THR A 27 1.14 29.11 -27.97
CA THR A 27 -0.25 29.51 -28.31
C THR A 27 -0.95 28.24 -28.79
N VAL A 28 -1.86 27.71 -27.99
CA VAL A 28 -2.72 26.58 -28.39
C VAL A 28 -3.65 27.10 -29.48
N PRO A 29 -3.63 26.56 -30.71
CA PRO A 29 -4.58 26.94 -31.73
C PRO A 29 -6.00 26.56 -31.24
N ALA A 30 -6.97 27.46 -31.44
CA ALA A 30 -8.36 27.19 -31.13
C ALA A 30 -8.83 25.95 -31.91
N LEU A 31 -9.19 24.90 -31.17
CA LEU A 31 -9.78 23.69 -31.74
C LEU A 31 -11.16 24.06 -32.32
N GLY A 32 -11.24 24.13 -33.66
CA GLY A 32 -12.51 24.23 -34.34
C GLY A 32 -13.41 23.04 -33.94
N SER A 33 -14.73 23.30 -33.91
CA SER A 33 -15.76 22.32 -33.59
C SER A 33 -15.85 21.25 -34.74
N ALA A 34 -14.89 20.33 -34.79
CA ALA A 34 -14.97 19.15 -35.59
C ALA A 34 -15.74 18.07 -34.79
N SER A 35 -16.76 17.47 -35.38
CA SER A 35 -17.37 16.25 -34.88
C SER A 35 -16.27 15.26 -34.59
N ALA A 36 -16.20 14.76 -33.33
CA ALA A 36 -15.19 13.80 -32.94
C ALA A 36 -15.40 12.50 -33.72
N ASP A 37 -14.66 12.32 -34.81
CA ASP A 37 -14.63 11.07 -35.57
C ASP A 37 -14.22 9.92 -34.64
N ALA A 38 -14.71 8.70 -34.96
CA ALA A 38 -14.39 7.47 -34.23
C ALA A 38 -12.85 7.27 -34.06
N ALA A 39 -12.05 7.80 -35.01
CA ALA A 39 -10.59 7.82 -34.94
C ALA A 39 -10.07 8.71 -33.80
N THR A 40 -10.68 9.86 -33.53
CA THR A 40 -10.33 10.76 -32.41
C THR A 40 -10.74 10.15 -31.08
N ALA A 41 -11.88 9.46 -31.02
CA ALA A 41 -12.31 8.72 -29.81
C ALA A 41 -11.35 7.55 -29.50
N ALA A 42 -10.82 6.87 -30.52
CA ALA A 42 -9.81 5.81 -30.34
C ALA A 42 -8.47 6.35 -29.81
N LEU A 43 -8.11 7.59 -30.15
CA LEU A 43 -6.89 8.26 -29.63
C LEU A 43 -7.03 8.74 -28.19
N ILE A 44 -8.26 8.82 -27.66
CA ILE A 44 -8.55 9.27 -26.28
C ILE A 44 -8.81 8.07 -25.34
N ALA A 45 -9.01 6.87 -25.90
CA ALA A 45 -9.18 5.68 -25.08
C ALA A 45 -7.91 5.44 -24.23
N PRO A 46 -8.04 5.18 -22.92
CA PRO A 46 -6.88 4.90 -22.08
C PRO A 46 -6.17 3.63 -22.57
N ALA A 47 -4.84 3.70 -22.59
CA ALA A 47 -4.03 2.52 -22.86
C ALA A 47 -4.33 1.42 -21.82
N ARG A 48 -4.36 0.17 -22.27
CA ARG A 48 -4.67 -0.98 -21.43
C ARG A 48 -3.64 -2.07 -21.61
N THR A 49 -3.31 -2.75 -20.51
CA THR A 49 -2.34 -3.84 -20.45
C THR A 49 -2.96 -5.03 -19.75
N ALA A 50 -2.83 -6.22 -20.38
CA ALA A 50 -3.22 -7.47 -19.73
C ALA A 50 -2.13 -7.91 -18.76
N ILE A 51 -2.48 -8.07 -17.49
CA ILE A 51 -1.59 -8.52 -16.43
C ILE A 51 -2.08 -9.82 -15.79
N SER A 52 -1.17 -10.55 -15.16
CA SER A 52 -1.47 -11.75 -14.36
C SER A 52 -0.77 -11.64 -13.02
N LEU A 53 -1.54 -11.56 -11.93
CA LEU A 53 -1.00 -11.48 -10.58
C LEU A 53 -1.70 -12.50 -9.66
N ILE A 54 -1.11 -12.76 -8.51
CA ILE A 54 -1.75 -13.52 -7.44
C ILE A 54 -2.21 -12.53 -6.37
N VAL A 55 -3.46 -12.62 -5.93
CA VAL A 55 -3.97 -11.82 -4.81
C VAL A 55 -4.55 -12.76 -3.76
N ASN A 56 -4.01 -12.72 -2.55
CA ASN A 56 -4.41 -13.60 -1.44
C ASN A 56 -4.45 -15.09 -1.85
N GLY A 57 -3.45 -15.53 -2.61
CA GLY A 57 -3.34 -16.90 -3.10
C GLY A 57 -4.20 -17.25 -4.32
N VAL A 58 -5.04 -16.32 -4.82
CA VAL A 58 -5.88 -16.52 -6.00
C VAL A 58 -5.24 -15.82 -7.21
N ARG A 59 -5.10 -16.56 -8.31
CA ARG A 59 -4.56 -16.01 -9.56
C ARG A 59 -5.65 -15.26 -10.32
N HIS A 60 -5.34 -14.02 -10.67
CA HIS A 60 -6.16 -13.14 -11.50
C HIS A 60 -5.47 -12.86 -12.83
N ARG A 61 -6.27 -12.77 -13.89
CA ARG A 61 -5.84 -12.28 -15.21
C ARG A 61 -6.80 -11.17 -15.57
N ILE A 62 -6.28 -9.94 -15.66
CA ILE A 62 -7.10 -8.74 -15.79
C ILE A 62 -6.48 -7.81 -16.83
N ASP A 63 -7.33 -7.20 -17.64
CA ASP A 63 -6.97 -6.13 -18.54
C ASP A 63 -7.16 -4.80 -17.80
N VAL A 64 -6.06 -4.16 -17.42
CA VAL A 64 -6.06 -2.93 -16.60
C VAL A 64 -5.79 -1.70 -17.46
N GLU A 65 -6.36 -0.55 -17.11
CA GLU A 65 -5.91 0.71 -17.66
C GLU A 65 -4.54 1.05 -17.09
N ASP A 66 -3.59 1.46 -17.92
CA ASP A 66 -2.19 1.68 -17.50
C ASP A 66 -2.04 2.72 -16.38
N ARG A 67 -3.04 3.59 -16.22
CA ARG A 67 -3.10 4.61 -15.19
C ARG A 67 -3.66 4.14 -13.85
N TRP A 68 -4.28 2.94 -13.79
CA TRP A 68 -4.86 2.47 -12.53
C TRP A 68 -3.78 2.23 -11.50
N THR A 69 -4.05 2.66 -10.29
CA THR A 69 -3.25 2.31 -9.13
C THR A 69 -3.59 0.91 -8.65
N LEU A 70 -2.68 0.30 -7.91
CA LEU A 70 -2.93 -1.01 -7.30
C LEU A 70 -4.12 -0.95 -6.32
N VAL A 71 -4.30 0.16 -5.60
CA VAL A 71 -5.45 0.31 -4.69
C VAL A 71 -6.78 0.37 -5.44
N GLU A 72 -6.85 1.03 -6.61
CA GLU A 72 -8.03 1.02 -7.48
C GLU A 72 -8.32 -0.41 -7.97
N LEU A 73 -7.30 -1.12 -8.47
CA LEU A 73 -7.45 -2.51 -8.89
C LEU A 73 -8.03 -3.38 -7.77
N LEU A 74 -7.45 -3.31 -6.56
CA LEU A 74 -7.87 -4.12 -5.43
C LEU A 74 -9.31 -3.80 -4.99
N ARG A 75 -9.64 -2.51 -4.84
CA ARG A 75 -10.92 -2.08 -4.26
C ARG A 75 -12.07 -2.10 -5.25
N ASP A 76 -11.83 -1.57 -6.47
CA ASP A 76 -12.90 -1.24 -7.40
C ASP A 76 -13.14 -2.35 -8.44
N HIS A 77 -12.12 -3.19 -8.68
CA HIS A 77 -12.20 -4.26 -9.66
C HIS A 77 -12.14 -5.66 -9.05
N LEU A 78 -11.45 -5.84 -7.91
CA LEU A 78 -11.42 -7.12 -7.18
C LEU A 78 -12.31 -7.10 -5.93
N GLU A 79 -13.00 -5.99 -5.64
CA GLU A 79 -13.90 -5.79 -4.50
C GLU A 79 -13.25 -6.03 -3.12
N LEU A 80 -11.90 -6.00 -3.04
CA LEU A 80 -11.14 -6.13 -1.81
C LEU A 80 -11.06 -4.78 -1.09
N THR A 81 -12.13 -4.40 -0.41
CA THR A 81 -12.31 -3.07 0.19
C THR A 81 -11.61 -2.89 1.54
N GLY A 82 -10.97 -3.92 2.07
CA GLY A 82 -10.18 -3.86 3.31
C GLY A 82 -9.02 -2.89 3.21
N THR A 83 -8.29 -2.87 2.08
CA THR A 83 -7.28 -1.85 1.79
C THR A 83 -7.93 -0.48 1.68
N LYS A 84 -7.50 0.52 2.49
CA LYS A 84 -8.16 1.84 2.57
C LYS A 84 -7.40 2.90 1.77
N LEU A 85 -8.13 3.77 1.09
CA LEU A 85 -7.59 4.93 0.40
C LEU A 85 -7.81 6.18 1.25
N GLY A 86 -6.74 6.71 1.87
CA GLY A 86 -6.79 7.90 2.72
C GLY A 86 -6.24 9.15 2.02
N CYS A 87 -4.93 9.24 1.87
CA CYS A 87 -4.28 10.44 1.34
C CYS A 87 -4.09 10.43 -0.18
N ASP A 88 -4.06 9.26 -0.80
CA ASP A 88 -3.81 9.05 -2.24
C ASP A 88 -2.49 9.66 -2.75
N ARG A 89 -1.46 9.69 -1.89
CA ARG A 89 -0.15 10.30 -2.19
C ARG A 89 1.00 9.79 -1.32
N SER A 90 1.00 8.53 -0.93
CA SER A 90 2.06 7.87 -0.14
C SER A 90 2.39 8.45 1.24
N GLU A 91 1.45 9.14 1.90
CA GLU A 91 1.73 9.80 3.17
C GLU A 91 1.19 9.05 4.40
N CYS A 92 0.03 8.42 4.29
CA CYS A 92 -0.70 7.95 5.48
C CYS A 92 -0.58 6.46 5.77
N GLY A 93 -0.15 5.64 4.82
CA GLY A 93 0.00 4.19 4.97
C GLY A 93 -1.30 3.38 5.11
N ALA A 94 -2.50 4.01 5.01
CA ALA A 94 -3.77 3.28 5.12
C ALA A 94 -3.97 2.25 4.00
N CYS A 95 -3.30 2.45 2.86
CA CYS A 95 -3.35 1.58 1.69
C CYS A 95 -2.21 0.55 1.64
N THR A 96 -1.49 0.31 2.73
CA THR A 96 -0.40 -0.66 2.75
C THR A 96 -0.93 -2.07 2.44
N VAL A 97 -0.26 -2.73 1.50
CA VAL A 97 -0.39 -4.16 1.16
C VAL A 97 0.99 -4.77 1.13
N LEU A 98 1.10 -6.10 1.10
CA LEU A 98 2.38 -6.75 0.80
C LEU A 98 2.42 -7.10 -0.69
N MET A 99 3.49 -6.76 -1.36
CA MET A 99 3.80 -7.18 -2.72
C MET A 99 5.13 -7.95 -2.66
N ASP A 100 5.08 -9.23 -3.00
CA ASP A 100 6.22 -10.16 -2.85
C ASP A 100 6.81 -10.14 -1.42
N GLY A 101 5.93 -10.07 -0.41
CA GLY A 101 6.28 -10.03 1.01
C GLY A 101 6.76 -8.67 1.53
N GLN A 102 6.90 -7.64 0.68
CA GLN A 102 7.35 -6.31 1.07
C GLN A 102 6.17 -5.34 1.21
N PRO A 103 6.13 -4.50 2.26
CA PRO A 103 5.07 -3.52 2.43
C PRO A 103 5.21 -2.39 1.40
N VAL A 104 4.14 -2.14 0.65
CA VAL A 104 4.06 -1.07 -0.35
C VAL A 104 2.78 -0.26 -0.16
N TYR A 105 2.81 1.02 -0.52
CA TYR A 105 1.62 1.87 -0.53
C TYR A 105 0.89 1.73 -1.87
N ALA A 106 -0.21 1.00 -1.89
CA ALA A 106 -0.94 0.67 -3.10
C ALA A 106 -1.48 1.89 -3.88
N CYS A 107 -1.62 3.06 -3.26
CA CYS A 107 -2.02 4.30 -3.94
C CYS A 107 -0.93 4.88 -4.86
N CYS A 108 0.33 4.44 -4.71
CA CYS A 108 1.46 4.89 -5.53
C CYS A 108 2.11 3.77 -6.35
N GLN A 109 1.55 2.57 -6.29
CA GLN A 109 1.90 1.48 -7.19
C GLN A 109 0.92 1.47 -8.35
N LEU A 110 1.41 1.46 -9.59
CA LEU A 110 0.54 1.23 -10.75
C LEU A 110 0.17 -0.25 -10.81
N ALA A 111 -1.08 -0.54 -11.20
CA ALA A 111 -1.56 -1.91 -11.34
C ALA A 111 -0.70 -2.73 -12.33
N VAL A 112 -0.21 -2.09 -13.40
CA VAL A 112 0.68 -2.72 -14.39
C VAL A 112 2.02 -3.19 -13.80
N TRP A 113 2.49 -2.59 -12.70
CA TRP A 113 3.73 -3.00 -12.03
C TRP A 113 3.55 -4.26 -11.16
N ALA A 114 2.30 -4.65 -10.91
CA ALA A 114 2.00 -5.87 -10.16
C ALA A 114 1.90 -7.11 -11.09
N ASP A 115 2.24 -6.99 -12.38
CA ASP A 115 2.29 -8.14 -13.27
C ASP A 115 3.33 -9.16 -12.78
N GLY A 116 2.89 -10.40 -12.60
CA GLY A 116 3.71 -11.49 -12.05
C GLY A 116 3.85 -11.51 -10.51
N ALA A 117 3.42 -10.45 -9.80
CA ALA A 117 3.60 -10.33 -8.36
C ALA A 117 2.60 -11.18 -7.54
N ASP A 118 2.98 -11.47 -6.29
CA ASP A 118 2.12 -11.99 -5.24
C ASP A 118 1.72 -10.85 -4.28
N VAL A 119 0.45 -10.48 -4.29
CA VAL A 119 -0.11 -9.40 -3.48
C VAL A 119 -0.93 -9.98 -2.35
N GLN A 120 -0.60 -9.60 -1.12
CA GLN A 120 -1.39 -9.94 0.06
C GLN A 120 -2.05 -8.69 0.63
N THR A 121 -3.36 -8.77 0.88
CA THR A 121 -4.16 -7.74 1.53
C THR A 121 -4.63 -8.20 2.90
N VAL A 122 -5.26 -7.32 3.66
CA VAL A 122 -5.77 -7.64 5.01
C VAL A 122 -6.77 -8.80 5.00
N GLU A 123 -7.52 -8.97 3.92
CA GLU A 123 -8.46 -10.09 3.74
C GLU A 123 -7.76 -11.44 3.73
N GLY A 124 -6.51 -11.49 3.23
CA GLY A 124 -5.70 -12.72 3.19
C GLY A 124 -5.04 -13.09 4.52
N LEU A 125 -5.14 -12.26 5.56
CA LEU A 125 -4.55 -12.57 6.87
C LEU A 125 -5.35 -13.60 7.67
N ALA A 126 -6.67 -13.59 7.52
CA ALA A 126 -7.55 -14.59 8.14
C ALA A 126 -7.60 -15.85 7.28
N GLN A 127 -7.47 -17.02 7.89
CA GLN A 127 -7.51 -18.30 7.20
C GLN A 127 -8.63 -19.19 7.75
N HIS A 128 -9.41 -19.79 6.87
CA HIS A 128 -10.51 -20.69 7.24
C HIS A 128 -11.49 -20.08 8.24
N GLY A 129 -11.73 -18.77 8.15
CA GLY A 129 -12.63 -18.04 9.06
C GLY A 129 -12.04 -17.75 10.45
N GLN A 130 -10.75 -18.04 10.65
CA GLN A 130 -10.04 -17.74 11.89
C GLN A 130 -9.11 -16.56 11.71
N LEU A 131 -9.12 -15.64 12.66
CA LEU A 131 -8.23 -14.49 12.69
C LEU A 131 -6.77 -14.96 12.89
N SER A 132 -5.84 -14.27 12.26
CA SER A 132 -4.42 -14.45 12.54
C SER A 132 -4.09 -14.04 14.00
N PRO A 133 -2.99 -14.56 14.61
CA PRO A 133 -2.56 -14.14 15.94
C PRO A 133 -2.43 -12.62 16.09
N LEU A 134 -1.95 -11.94 15.04
CA LEU A 134 -1.83 -10.49 15.02
C LEU A 134 -3.22 -9.80 15.04
N GLN A 135 -4.17 -10.27 14.24
CA GLN A 135 -5.54 -9.74 14.26
C GLN A 135 -6.21 -9.96 15.62
N GLN A 136 -6.00 -11.11 16.22
CA GLN A 136 -6.52 -11.43 17.56
C GLN A 136 -5.91 -10.49 18.62
N ALA A 137 -4.58 -10.28 18.60
CA ALA A 137 -3.91 -9.35 19.50
C ALA A 137 -4.41 -7.91 19.34
N PHE A 138 -4.73 -7.47 18.13
CA PHE A 138 -5.34 -6.16 17.89
C PHE A 138 -6.69 -6.00 18.62
N ILE A 139 -7.50 -7.05 18.64
CA ILE A 139 -8.79 -7.07 19.37
C ILE A 139 -8.55 -7.03 20.88
N GLU A 140 -7.68 -7.90 21.39
CA GLU A 140 -7.39 -8.05 22.82
C GLU A 140 -6.81 -6.78 23.44
N HIS A 141 -5.99 -6.05 22.70
CA HIS A 141 -5.39 -4.79 23.13
C HIS A 141 -6.23 -3.54 22.78
N ASN A 142 -7.44 -3.70 22.25
CA ASN A 142 -8.28 -2.58 21.80
C ASN A 142 -7.53 -1.62 20.85
N ALA A 143 -6.67 -2.16 19.98
CA ALA A 143 -5.87 -1.38 19.05
C ALA A 143 -6.71 -0.63 18.00
N PRO A 144 -7.81 -1.19 17.44
CA PRO A 144 -8.70 -0.45 16.55
C PRO A 144 -9.62 0.49 17.34
N GLN A 145 -9.81 1.74 16.85
CA GLN A 145 -10.90 2.62 17.24
C GLN A 145 -11.86 2.83 16.06
N CYS A 146 -11.57 3.78 15.14
CA CYS A 146 -12.39 3.93 13.94
C CYS A 146 -12.17 2.82 12.89
N GLY A 147 -11.10 2.05 12.99
CA GLY A 147 -10.76 0.94 12.09
C GLY A 147 -10.13 1.34 10.75
N PHE A 148 -10.07 2.63 10.40
CA PHE A 148 -9.63 3.06 9.07
C PHE A 148 -8.16 2.76 8.78
N CYS A 149 -7.25 3.02 9.72
CA CYS A 149 -5.82 2.72 9.55
C CYS A 149 -5.47 1.25 9.83
N THR A 150 -6.37 0.50 10.46
CA THR A 150 -6.11 -0.85 10.96
C THR A 150 -5.60 -1.81 9.89
N PRO A 151 -6.18 -1.87 8.67
CA PRO A 151 -5.64 -2.73 7.61
C PRO A 151 -4.18 -2.44 7.28
N GLY A 152 -3.82 -1.17 7.07
CA GLY A 152 -2.44 -0.77 6.78
C GLY A 152 -1.47 -1.08 7.91
N GLN A 153 -1.88 -0.84 9.17
CA GLN A 153 -1.09 -1.20 10.36
C GLN A 153 -0.85 -2.73 10.43
N LEU A 154 -1.89 -3.53 10.19
CA LEU A 154 -1.79 -4.99 10.17
C LEU A 154 -0.83 -5.49 9.08
N MET A 155 -0.90 -4.92 7.87
CA MET A 155 -0.04 -5.35 6.77
C MET A 155 1.44 -5.01 7.05
N THR A 156 1.73 -3.79 7.54
CA THR A 156 3.08 -3.40 7.92
C THR A 156 3.62 -4.27 9.07
N ALA A 157 2.79 -4.51 10.10
CA ALA A 157 3.17 -5.35 11.23
C ALA A 157 3.39 -6.82 10.80
N THR A 158 2.60 -7.34 9.85
CA THR A 158 2.80 -8.68 9.28
C THR A 158 4.17 -8.80 8.61
N ALA A 159 4.55 -7.82 7.78
CA ALA A 159 5.89 -7.82 7.17
C ALA A 159 7.00 -7.81 8.21
N LEU A 160 6.86 -7.01 9.27
CA LEU A 160 7.83 -6.94 10.36
C LEU A 160 7.94 -8.28 11.10
N LEU A 161 6.83 -8.88 11.49
CA LEU A 161 6.78 -10.17 12.19
C LEU A 161 7.36 -11.32 11.37
N ASN A 162 7.26 -11.26 10.05
CA ASN A 162 7.85 -12.26 9.15
C ASN A 162 9.39 -12.14 9.06
N THR A 163 9.97 -10.98 9.40
CA THR A 163 11.40 -10.71 9.23
C THR A 163 12.18 -10.67 10.54
N VAL A 164 11.53 -10.34 11.66
CA VAL A 164 12.20 -10.15 12.96
C VAL A 164 11.62 -11.12 14.01
N PRO A 165 12.41 -12.10 14.49
CA PRO A 165 11.91 -13.15 15.39
C PRO A 165 11.49 -12.67 16.79
N ARG A 166 12.04 -11.54 17.24
CA ARG A 166 11.72 -10.92 18.54
C ARG A 166 11.65 -9.44 18.37
N LEU A 167 10.53 -8.85 18.77
CA LEU A 167 10.23 -7.44 18.62
C LEU A 167 10.17 -6.76 19.99
N ASP A 168 10.83 -5.62 20.10
CA ASP A 168 10.56 -4.66 21.16
C ASP A 168 9.66 -3.51 20.67
N ALA A 169 9.16 -2.71 21.61
CA ALA A 169 8.27 -1.61 21.30
C ALA A 169 8.91 -0.56 20.37
N ALA A 170 10.21 -0.31 20.51
CA ALA A 170 10.92 0.69 19.70
C ALA A 170 11.03 0.24 18.23
N GLN A 171 11.30 -1.05 18.00
CA GLN A 171 11.32 -1.63 16.65
C GLN A 171 9.95 -1.56 15.99
N VAL A 172 8.89 -1.87 16.74
CA VAL A 172 7.51 -1.77 16.24
C VAL A 172 7.14 -0.32 15.91
N GLN A 173 7.45 0.63 16.82
CA GLN A 173 7.22 2.06 16.58
C GLN A 173 7.94 2.54 15.31
N HIS A 174 9.20 2.15 15.14
CA HIS A 174 9.97 2.52 13.95
C HIS A 174 9.38 1.95 12.66
N ALA A 175 8.95 0.70 12.67
CA ALA A 175 8.35 0.07 11.49
C ALA A 175 7.01 0.68 11.10
N LEU A 176 6.22 1.13 12.10
CA LEU A 176 4.89 1.70 11.89
C LEU A 176 4.89 3.22 11.65
N VAL A 177 6.04 3.87 11.58
CA VAL A 177 6.16 5.34 11.42
C VAL A 177 5.42 5.86 10.19
N GLY A 178 5.33 5.07 9.12
CA GLY A 178 4.63 5.41 7.89
C GLY A 178 3.10 5.17 7.92
N ASN A 179 2.55 4.66 9.04
CA ASN A 179 1.13 4.33 9.15
C ASN A 179 0.45 5.28 10.15
N LEU A 180 -0.25 6.29 9.64
CA LEU A 180 -0.90 7.30 10.48
C LEU A 180 -2.22 6.78 11.09
N CYS A 181 -2.38 6.99 12.38
CA CYS A 181 -3.63 6.76 13.12
C CYS A 181 -4.24 8.09 13.57
N ARG A 182 -5.36 8.51 12.97
CA ARG A 182 -6.01 9.79 13.34
C ARG A 182 -6.65 9.75 14.73
N CYS A 183 -6.98 8.58 15.24
CA CYS A 183 -7.47 8.39 16.61
C CYS A 183 -6.35 8.48 17.66
N GLY A 184 -5.08 8.41 17.23
CA GLY A 184 -3.92 8.50 18.12
C GLY A 184 -3.65 7.25 18.96
N ASN A 185 -4.23 6.10 18.62
CA ASN A 185 -4.16 4.87 19.42
C ASN A 185 -2.85 4.08 19.23
N TYR A 186 -1.73 4.78 19.04
CA TYR A 186 -0.44 4.15 18.73
C TYR A 186 0.06 3.20 19.81
N ASN A 187 -0.13 3.53 21.10
CA ASN A 187 0.34 2.68 22.21
C ASN A 187 -0.31 1.30 22.16
N ALA A 188 -1.62 1.24 22.03
CA ALA A 188 -2.35 -0.03 21.96
C ALA A 188 -1.99 -0.84 20.69
N ILE A 189 -1.74 -0.15 19.56
CA ILE A 189 -1.27 -0.80 18.32
C ILE A 189 0.11 -1.43 18.54
N VAL A 190 1.05 -0.69 19.16
CA VAL A 190 2.41 -1.19 19.46
C VAL A 190 2.35 -2.38 20.40
N GLU A 191 1.57 -2.29 21.49
CA GLU A 191 1.38 -3.37 22.45
C GLU A 191 0.82 -4.63 21.79
N ALA A 192 -0.17 -4.49 20.90
CA ALA A 192 -0.74 -5.62 20.16
C ALA A 192 0.29 -6.31 19.27
N VAL A 193 1.14 -5.56 18.56
CA VAL A 193 2.17 -6.13 17.68
C VAL A 193 3.25 -6.84 18.50
N VAL A 194 3.70 -6.24 19.61
CA VAL A 194 4.67 -6.87 20.52
C VAL A 194 4.11 -8.17 21.09
N ALA A 195 2.85 -8.17 21.54
CA ALA A 195 2.19 -9.36 22.07
C ALA A 195 2.07 -10.48 21.03
N ALA A 196 1.70 -10.15 19.79
CA ALA A 196 1.65 -11.11 18.69
C ALA A 196 3.03 -11.71 18.38
N GLY A 197 4.10 -10.90 18.39
CA GLY A 197 5.47 -11.36 18.19
C GLY A 197 5.94 -12.33 19.28
N ALA A 198 5.57 -12.07 20.55
CA ALA A 198 5.91 -12.95 21.67
C ALA A 198 5.27 -14.35 21.53
N GLN A 199 4.05 -14.44 21.00
CA GLN A 199 3.36 -15.72 20.75
C GLN A 199 4.02 -16.54 19.66
N GLN A 200 4.54 -15.90 18.60
CA GLN A 200 5.24 -16.61 17.52
C GLN A 200 6.61 -17.16 17.96
N GLY A 201 7.33 -16.44 18.82
CA GLY A 201 8.64 -16.85 19.34
C GLY A 201 8.59 -17.95 20.40
N GLY A 202 7.42 -18.29 20.94
CA GLY A 202 7.22 -19.33 21.94
C GLY A 202 6.83 -20.70 21.37
N ALA A 203 6.62 -20.81 20.06
CA ALA A 203 6.19 -22.03 19.37
C ALA A 203 7.33 -22.76 18.65
N ALA A 204 8.61 -22.38 18.88
CA ALA A 204 9.79 -22.98 18.28
C ALA A 204 10.53 -23.92 19.24
#